data_4ac992bb589a24cd340a5da434ac1939
#
_entry.id   4ac992bb589a24cd340a5da434ac1939
#
_cell.length_a   1.000
_cell.length_b   1.000
_cell.length_c   1.000
_cell.angle_alpha   90.00
_cell.angle_beta   90.00
_cell.angle_gamma   90.00
#
_symmetry.space_group_name_H-M   'P 1'
#
loop_
_entity.id
_entity.type
_entity.pdbx_description
1 polymer ?
#
loop_
_entity_poly.entity_id
_entity_poly.type
_entity_poly.pdbx_seq_one_letter_code
_entity_poly.pdbx_strand_id
1 'polypeptide(L)'
;MAQFQKQTAAARPVAVEAMTAANNLTCLPLLDSWVKNPGPGAGTAMLNCERKAIVKALKHFDLLEMTGVLVFIEGKICGFAFGSRLTDGTFVLNFEKALDDVKGLYQFLDNALAKHLPPHYCLVNKESDLGEPGLAKAKESYYPVKKVRSFMLTLKGEAGKQEA
;
A
#
# COMPACT_ATOMS: atom_id res chain seq x y z
N MET A 1 0.95 -13.67 -7.57
CA MET A 1 0.07 -14.50 -6.71
C MET A 1 0.41 -15.99 -6.75
N ALA A 2 0.43 -16.63 -7.91
CA ALA A 2 0.78 -18.06 -8.02
C ALA A 2 2.14 -18.43 -7.40
N GLN A 3 3.14 -17.56 -7.48
CA GLN A 3 4.46 -17.78 -6.89
C GLN A 3 4.43 -17.74 -5.36
N PHE A 4 3.74 -16.79 -4.76
CA PHE A 4 3.55 -16.73 -3.31
C PHE A 4 2.83 -17.98 -2.78
N GLN A 5 1.73 -18.39 -3.44
CA GLN A 5 0.99 -19.58 -3.06
C GLN A 5 1.82 -20.87 -3.13
N LYS A 6 2.65 -21.02 -4.18
CA LYS A 6 3.50 -22.22 -4.35
C LYS A 6 4.69 -22.26 -3.39
N GLN A 7 5.32 -21.13 -3.12
CA GLN A 7 6.60 -21.08 -2.38
C GLN A 7 6.42 -20.79 -0.89
N THR A 8 5.39 -20.07 -0.50
CA THR A 8 5.21 -19.63 0.88
C THR A 8 3.97 -20.24 1.52
N ALA A 9 2.79 -20.04 0.94
CA ALA A 9 1.54 -20.49 1.55
C ALA A 9 1.39 -22.02 1.57
N ALA A 10 2.06 -22.74 0.67
CA ALA A 10 2.09 -24.21 0.70
C ALA A 10 2.99 -24.79 1.80
N ALA A 11 3.98 -24.00 2.28
CA ALA A 11 4.99 -24.45 3.24
C ALA A 11 4.85 -23.82 4.64
N ARG A 12 4.10 -22.71 4.78
CA ARG A 12 3.98 -21.95 6.02
C ARG A 12 2.53 -21.51 6.23
N PRO A 13 2.04 -21.49 7.47
CA PRO A 13 0.71 -20.96 7.78
C PRO A 13 0.64 -19.46 7.48
N VAL A 14 -0.30 -19.08 6.62
CA VAL A 14 -0.59 -17.69 6.23
C VAL A 14 -1.99 -17.32 6.73
N ALA A 15 -2.10 -16.22 7.46
CA ALA A 15 -3.37 -15.67 7.89
C ALA A 15 -3.57 -14.27 7.28
N VAL A 16 -4.82 -13.97 6.94
CA VAL A 16 -5.27 -12.64 6.51
C VAL A 16 -6.35 -12.19 7.50
N GLU A 17 -6.15 -11.04 8.09
CA GLU A 17 -7.10 -10.45 9.03
C GLU A 17 -7.62 -9.12 8.49
N ALA A 18 -8.91 -8.84 8.74
CA ALA A 18 -9.46 -7.51 8.55
C ALA A 18 -8.75 -6.51 9.45
N MET A 19 -8.32 -5.38 8.91
CA MET A 19 -7.79 -4.29 9.69
C MET A 19 -8.94 -3.50 10.33
N THR A 20 -8.85 -3.27 11.63
CA THR A 20 -9.82 -2.53 12.45
C THR A 20 -9.08 -1.56 13.37
N ALA A 21 -9.77 -0.63 14.01
CA ALA A 21 -9.16 0.25 15.01
C ALA A 21 -8.51 -0.52 16.18
N ALA A 22 -8.99 -1.74 16.48
CA ALA A 22 -8.46 -2.55 17.57
C ALA A 22 -7.12 -3.24 17.23
N ASN A 23 -6.86 -3.56 15.95
CA ASN A 23 -5.67 -4.31 15.54
C ASN A 23 -4.75 -3.55 14.57
N ASN A 24 -5.12 -2.37 14.08
CA ASN A 24 -4.40 -1.65 13.04
C ASN A 24 -2.95 -1.30 13.42
N LEU A 25 -2.68 -1.06 14.71
CA LEU A 25 -1.32 -0.74 15.18
C LEU A 25 -0.37 -1.94 15.14
N THR A 26 -0.85 -3.16 14.93
CA THR A 26 -0.04 -4.37 14.77
C THR A 26 0.93 -4.26 13.57
N CYS A 27 0.64 -3.40 12.59
CA CYS A 27 1.51 -3.18 11.44
C CYS A 27 2.74 -2.28 11.72
N LEU A 28 2.79 -1.57 12.87
CA LEU A 28 3.86 -0.61 13.16
C LEU A 28 5.27 -1.23 13.17
N PRO A 29 5.51 -2.43 13.73
CA PRO A 29 6.85 -3.04 13.67
C PRO A 29 7.34 -3.25 12.24
N LEU A 30 6.46 -3.65 11.31
CA LEU A 30 6.80 -3.78 9.89
C LEU A 30 7.11 -2.42 9.27
N LEU A 31 6.29 -1.41 9.55
CA LEU A 31 6.51 -0.04 9.06
C LEU A 31 7.84 0.52 9.57
N ASP A 32 8.18 0.30 10.84
CA ASP A 32 9.43 0.76 11.43
C ASP A 32 10.66 0.06 10.81
N SER A 33 10.53 -1.22 10.43
CA SER A 33 11.59 -1.93 9.72
C SER A 33 11.84 -1.35 8.32
N TRP A 34 10.79 -0.94 7.62
CA TRP A 34 10.87 -0.26 6.33
C TRP A 34 11.62 1.07 6.39
N VAL A 35 11.41 1.86 7.44
CA VAL A 35 12.09 3.15 7.63
C VAL A 35 13.57 2.96 7.97
N LYS A 36 13.89 1.91 8.73
CA LYS A 36 15.28 1.60 9.14
C LYS A 36 16.12 1.01 8.01
N ASN A 37 15.48 0.27 7.10
CA ASN A 37 16.15 -0.41 5.98
C ASN A 37 15.51 0.05 4.65
N PRO A 38 15.74 1.30 4.24
CA PRO A 38 15.16 1.83 3.01
C PRO A 38 15.72 1.06 1.81
N GLY A 39 14.84 0.66 0.90
CA GLY A 39 15.23 0.10 -0.38
C GLY A 39 16.05 1.10 -1.22
N PRO A 40 16.72 0.63 -2.29
CA PRO A 40 17.46 1.50 -3.18
C PRO A 40 16.58 2.63 -3.74
N GLY A 41 17.04 3.87 -3.66
CA GLY A 41 16.35 5.05 -4.21
C GLY A 41 15.34 5.73 -3.28
N ALA A 42 15.02 5.16 -2.13
CA ALA A 42 14.09 5.77 -1.18
C ALA A 42 14.79 6.84 -0.31
N GLY A 43 14.45 8.11 -0.52
CA GLY A 43 14.95 9.20 0.32
C GLY A 43 14.41 9.10 1.75
N THR A 44 15.29 9.17 2.75
CA THR A 44 14.94 9.03 4.18
C THR A 44 13.87 10.05 4.62
N ALA A 45 13.91 11.27 4.09
CA ALA A 45 12.92 12.31 4.37
C ALA A 45 11.52 11.91 3.90
N MET A 46 11.39 11.37 2.68
CA MET A 46 10.13 10.92 2.11
C MET A 46 9.53 9.76 2.90
N LEU A 47 10.35 8.76 3.29
CA LEU A 47 9.92 7.63 4.10
C LEU A 47 9.43 8.08 5.49
N ASN A 48 10.09 9.06 6.10
CA ASN A 48 9.66 9.63 7.37
C ASN A 48 8.33 10.38 7.25
N CYS A 49 8.09 11.10 6.14
CA CYS A 49 6.81 11.75 5.87
C CYS A 49 5.70 10.72 5.66
N GLU A 50 5.95 9.68 4.87
CA GLU A 50 5.01 8.59 4.65
C GLU A 50 4.69 7.86 5.96
N ARG A 51 5.69 7.54 6.77
CA ARG A 51 5.49 6.95 8.10
C ARG A 51 4.58 7.80 8.98
N LYS A 52 4.82 9.11 9.04
CA LYS A 52 3.96 10.04 9.81
C LYS A 52 2.53 10.03 9.30
N ALA A 53 2.32 10.01 8.00
CA ALA A 53 1.00 9.94 7.37
C ALA A 53 0.30 8.63 7.72
N ILE A 54 0.96 7.49 7.60
CA ILE A 54 0.44 6.17 7.97
C ILE A 54 0.03 6.15 9.44
N VAL A 55 0.91 6.56 10.35
CA VAL A 55 0.61 6.57 11.80
C VAL A 55 -0.58 7.47 12.12
N LYS A 56 -0.69 8.63 11.45
CA LYS A 56 -1.83 9.52 11.61
C LYS A 56 -3.13 8.90 11.11
N ALA A 57 -3.09 8.25 9.94
CA ALA A 57 -4.25 7.56 9.38
C ALA A 57 -4.71 6.40 10.29
N LEU A 58 -3.77 5.59 10.82
CA LEU A 58 -4.09 4.51 11.75
C LEU A 58 -4.75 5.00 13.04
N LYS A 59 -4.31 6.14 13.58
CA LYS A 59 -4.92 6.76 14.78
C LYS A 59 -6.35 7.26 14.55
N HIS A 60 -6.70 7.57 13.33
CA HIS A 60 -8.01 8.07 12.92
C HIS A 60 -8.75 7.10 12.01
N PHE A 61 -8.44 5.81 12.11
CA PHE A 61 -8.86 4.76 11.18
C PHE A 61 -10.37 4.76 10.95
N ASP A 62 -11.16 4.75 12.04
CA ASP A 62 -12.62 4.76 11.97
C ASP A 62 -13.17 6.11 11.50
N LEU A 63 -12.59 7.22 11.97
CA LEU A 63 -13.00 8.57 11.56
C LEU A 63 -12.80 8.81 10.06
N LEU A 64 -11.74 8.22 9.48
CA LEU A 64 -11.43 8.29 8.06
C LEU A 64 -12.12 7.19 7.25
N GLU A 65 -12.98 6.39 7.88
CA GLU A 65 -13.68 5.26 7.25
C GLU A 65 -12.73 4.34 6.45
N MET A 66 -11.56 4.08 7.04
CA MET A 66 -10.54 3.26 6.41
C MET A 66 -10.93 1.79 6.39
N THR A 67 -10.55 1.09 5.34
CA THR A 67 -10.69 -0.36 5.20
C THR A 67 -9.34 -0.95 4.81
N GLY A 68 -8.98 -2.10 5.37
CA GLY A 68 -7.69 -2.71 5.10
C GLY A 68 -7.57 -4.14 5.57
N VAL A 69 -6.41 -4.72 5.28
CA VAL A 69 -6.04 -6.07 5.68
C VAL A 69 -4.62 -6.13 6.24
N LEU A 70 -4.43 -7.07 7.15
CA LEU A 70 -3.15 -7.47 7.72
C LEU A 70 -2.83 -8.88 7.23
N VAL A 71 -1.58 -9.12 6.82
CA VAL A 71 -1.10 -10.45 6.42
C VAL A 71 -0.04 -10.93 7.36
N PHE A 72 -0.23 -12.13 7.89
CA PHE A 72 0.69 -12.80 8.80
C PHE A 72 1.23 -14.07 8.16
N ILE A 73 2.50 -14.36 8.38
CA ILE A 73 3.15 -15.64 8.06
C ILE A 73 3.72 -16.17 9.35
N GLU A 74 3.32 -17.38 9.75
CA GLU A 74 3.75 -18.00 11.02
C GLU A 74 3.49 -17.09 12.24
N GLY A 75 2.36 -16.36 12.23
CA GLY A 75 1.96 -15.44 13.29
C GLY A 75 2.71 -14.10 13.33
N LYS A 76 3.64 -13.85 12.40
CA LYS A 76 4.37 -12.58 12.30
C LYS A 76 3.76 -11.70 11.22
N ILE A 77 3.60 -10.40 11.50
CA ILE A 77 3.13 -9.43 10.51
C ILE A 77 4.14 -9.31 9.36
N CYS A 78 3.66 -9.54 8.14
CA CYS A 78 4.49 -9.54 6.94
C CYS A 78 4.00 -8.57 5.88
N GLY A 79 2.76 -8.11 5.95
CA GLY A 79 2.20 -7.13 5.04
C GLY A 79 0.95 -6.47 5.60
N PHE A 80 0.69 -5.25 5.16
CA PHE A 80 -0.56 -4.55 5.38
C PHE A 80 -0.91 -3.68 4.17
N ALA A 81 -2.21 -3.53 3.93
CA ALA A 81 -2.74 -2.63 2.92
C ALA A 81 -4.03 -2.02 3.44
N PHE A 82 -4.18 -0.71 3.30
CA PHE A 82 -5.40 -0.03 3.67
C PHE A 82 -5.61 1.25 2.87
N GLY A 83 -6.85 1.67 2.81
CA GLY A 83 -7.25 2.85 2.07
C GLY A 83 -8.66 3.26 2.42
N SER A 84 -9.26 4.08 1.57
CA SER A 84 -10.57 4.68 1.81
C SER A 84 -11.41 4.73 0.54
N ARG A 85 -12.66 5.15 0.69
CA ARG A 85 -13.55 5.41 -0.43
C ARG A 85 -13.05 6.62 -1.24
N LEU A 86 -12.94 6.45 -2.56
CA LEU A 86 -12.70 7.54 -3.48
C LEU A 86 -14.01 8.01 -4.14
N THR A 87 -14.83 7.05 -4.57
CA THR A 87 -16.20 7.26 -5.09
C THR A 87 -17.07 6.08 -4.65
N ASP A 88 -18.35 6.07 -4.99
CA ASP A 88 -19.25 4.97 -4.64
C ASP A 88 -18.81 3.61 -5.22
N GLY A 89 -18.14 3.59 -6.37
CA GLY A 89 -17.66 2.37 -7.01
C GLY A 89 -16.14 2.21 -7.05
N THR A 90 -15.38 3.15 -6.47
CA THR A 90 -13.92 3.14 -6.53
C THR A 90 -13.33 3.30 -5.13
N PHE A 91 -12.51 2.34 -4.75
CA PHE A 91 -11.66 2.39 -3.57
C PHE A 91 -10.28 2.95 -3.93
N VAL A 92 -9.65 3.73 -3.06
CA VAL A 92 -8.26 4.15 -3.21
C VAL A 92 -7.39 3.41 -2.20
N LEU A 93 -6.36 2.72 -2.69
CA LEU A 93 -5.33 2.10 -1.86
C LEU A 93 -4.30 3.17 -1.52
N ASN A 94 -4.38 3.71 -0.29
CA ASN A 94 -3.51 4.80 0.15
C ASN A 94 -2.15 4.30 0.65
N PHE A 95 -2.14 3.17 1.36
CA PHE A 95 -0.91 2.65 1.98
C PHE A 95 -0.82 1.14 1.83
N GLU A 96 0.35 0.70 1.41
CA GLU A 96 0.68 -0.70 1.22
C GLU A 96 2.15 -0.93 1.55
N LYS A 97 2.43 -1.88 2.44
CA LYS A 97 3.79 -2.33 2.75
C LYS A 97 3.80 -3.84 2.97
N ALA A 98 4.82 -4.48 2.44
CA ALA A 98 5.06 -5.90 2.63
C ALA A 98 6.56 -6.17 2.75
N LEU A 99 6.95 -7.33 3.25
CA LEU A 99 8.34 -7.76 3.28
C LEU A 99 8.82 -8.01 1.83
N ASP A 100 9.94 -7.39 1.45
CA ASP A 100 10.48 -7.44 0.08
C ASP A 100 11.14 -8.79 -0.25
N ASP A 101 11.64 -9.49 0.77
CA ASP A 101 12.29 -10.79 0.64
C ASP A 101 11.29 -11.94 0.39
N VAL A 102 9.99 -11.69 0.54
CA VAL A 102 8.92 -12.67 0.28
C VAL A 102 8.31 -12.46 -1.10
N LYS A 103 8.78 -13.22 -2.08
CA LYS A 103 8.34 -13.09 -3.47
C LYS A 103 6.83 -13.26 -3.64
N GLY A 104 6.21 -12.28 -4.30
CA GLY A 104 4.78 -12.29 -4.62
C GLY A 104 3.86 -11.90 -3.46
N LEU A 105 4.41 -11.44 -2.33
CA LEU A 105 3.63 -11.03 -1.17
C LEU A 105 2.81 -9.77 -1.47
N TYR A 106 3.34 -8.79 -2.20
CA TYR A 106 2.58 -7.61 -2.64
C TYR A 106 1.34 -8.00 -3.46
N GLN A 107 1.50 -8.88 -4.47
CA GLN A 107 0.38 -9.35 -5.29
C GLN A 107 -0.64 -10.16 -4.47
N PHE A 108 -0.17 -10.89 -3.46
CA PHE A 108 -1.05 -11.61 -2.54
C PHE A 108 -1.83 -10.63 -1.67
N LEU A 109 -1.18 -9.61 -1.14
CA LEU A 109 -1.77 -8.56 -0.30
C LEU A 109 -2.83 -7.77 -1.07
N ASP A 110 -2.54 -7.35 -2.31
CA ASP A 110 -3.51 -6.71 -3.21
C ASP A 110 -4.76 -7.56 -3.42
N ASN A 111 -4.56 -8.86 -3.68
CA ASN A 111 -5.67 -9.79 -3.87
C ASN A 111 -6.48 -10.01 -2.58
N ALA A 112 -5.79 -10.08 -1.44
CA ALA A 112 -6.43 -10.19 -0.14
C ALA A 112 -7.29 -8.96 0.17
N LEU A 113 -6.75 -7.76 -0.07
CA LEU A 113 -7.51 -6.51 0.06
C LEU A 113 -8.71 -6.49 -0.87
N ALA A 114 -8.52 -6.78 -2.17
CA ALA A 114 -9.61 -6.76 -3.15
C ALA A 114 -10.76 -7.71 -2.78
N LYS A 115 -10.46 -8.88 -2.19
CA LYS A 115 -11.46 -9.83 -1.70
C LYS A 115 -12.16 -9.37 -0.43
N HIS A 116 -11.51 -8.51 0.35
CA HIS A 116 -12.05 -7.98 1.59
C HIS A 116 -12.94 -6.78 1.37
N LEU A 117 -12.75 -6.05 0.26
CA LEU A 117 -13.56 -4.88 -0.06
C LEU A 117 -15.04 -5.24 -0.25
N PRO A 118 -15.96 -4.36 0.19
CA PRO A 118 -17.38 -4.47 -0.13
C PRO A 118 -17.63 -4.61 -1.64
N PRO A 119 -18.62 -5.41 -2.07
CA PRO A 119 -18.82 -5.77 -3.48
C PRO A 119 -19.24 -4.60 -4.39
N HIS A 120 -19.63 -3.46 -3.83
CA HIS A 120 -19.95 -2.26 -4.63
C HIS A 120 -18.68 -1.58 -5.18
N TYR A 121 -17.49 -1.84 -4.62
CA TYR A 121 -16.25 -1.36 -5.21
C TYR A 121 -15.85 -2.23 -6.40
N CYS A 122 -16.02 -1.69 -7.60
CA CYS A 122 -15.64 -2.34 -8.86
C CYS A 122 -14.23 -2.01 -9.31
N LEU A 123 -13.63 -0.94 -8.76
CA LEU A 123 -12.31 -0.44 -9.11
C LEU A 123 -11.47 -0.16 -7.85
N VAL A 124 -10.17 -0.42 -7.97
CA VAL A 124 -9.16 0.02 -7.01
C VAL A 124 -8.20 0.98 -7.69
N ASN A 125 -8.12 2.21 -7.19
CA ASN A 125 -7.11 3.18 -7.60
C ASN A 125 -5.84 2.94 -6.79
N LYS A 126 -4.73 2.66 -7.46
CA LYS A 126 -3.40 2.45 -6.84
C LYS A 126 -2.52 3.70 -6.89
N GLU A 127 -3.12 4.87 -7.03
CA GLU A 127 -2.45 6.18 -7.05
C GLU A 127 -1.32 6.32 -8.10
N SER A 128 -0.48 7.35 -7.94
CA SER A 128 0.64 7.65 -8.85
C SER A 128 1.81 6.68 -8.67
N ASP A 129 2.56 6.45 -9.74
CA ASP A 129 3.86 5.76 -9.71
C ASP A 129 5.02 6.71 -9.33
N LEU A 130 4.72 7.98 -9.05
CA LEU A 130 5.68 9.01 -8.67
C LEU A 130 6.82 9.22 -9.69
N GLY A 131 6.66 8.74 -10.93
CA GLY A 131 7.70 8.75 -11.95
C GLY A 131 8.79 7.69 -11.76
N GLU A 132 8.63 6.77 -10.81
CA GLU A 132 9.56 5.68 -10.53
C GLU A 132 9.36 4.51 -11.52
N PRO A 133 10.33 4.21 -12.40
CA PRO A 133 10.15 3.18 -13.45
C PRO A 133 9.82 1.79 -12.92
N GLY A 134 10.39 1.42 -11.76
CA GLY A 134 10.10 0.14 -11.10
C GLY A 134 8.66 0.04 -10.63
N LEU A 135 8.15 1.11 -10.02
CA LEU A 135 6.77 1.19 -9.54
C LEU A 135 5.77 1.26 -10.70
N ALA A 136 6.09 2.02 -11.76
CA ALA A 136 5.29 2.06 -12.99
C ALA A 136 5.14 0.66 -13.59
N LYS A 137 6.26 -0.07 -13.79
CA LYS A 137 6.25 -1.43 -14.29
C LYS A 137 5.45 -2.40 -13.41
N ALA A 138 5.59 -2.28 -12.09
CA ALA A 138 4.81 -3.09 -11.15
C ALA A 138 3.31 -2.82 -11.30
N LYS A 139 2.88 -1.56 -11.35
CA LYS A 139 1.46 -1.19 -11.54
C LYS A 139 0.93 -1.60 -12.91
N GLU A 140 1.71 -1.49 -13.97
CA GLU A 140 1.34 -1.96 -15.31
C GLU A 140 1.15 -3.47 -15.39
N SER A 141 1.86 -4.23 -14.58
CA SER A 141 1.72 -5.71 -14.54
C SER A 141 0.34 -6.19 -14.07
N TYR A 142 -0.46 -5.32 -13.48
CA TYR A 142 -1.86 -5.59 -13.11
C TYR A 142 -2.84 -5.37 -14.28
N TYR A 143 -2.37 -4.97 -15.46
CA TYR A 143 -3.19 -4.67 -16.63
C TYR A 143 -4.32 -3.68 -16.30
N PRO A 144 -3.98 -2.44 -15.89
CA PRO A 144 -4.96 -1.47 -15.44
C PRO A 144 -6.01 -1.18 -16.51
N VAL A 145 -7.28 -1.22 -16.15
CA VAL A 145 -8.40 -0.92 -17.05
C VAL A 145 -8.50 0.57 -17.40
N LYS A 146 -7.89 1.43 -16.56
CA LYS A 146 -7.87 2.88 -16.77
C LYS A 146 -6.60 3.49 -16.18
N LYS A 147 -5.98 4.42 -16.94
CA LYS A 147 -4.92 5.30 -16.47
C LYS A 147 -5.46 6.72 -16.40
N VAL A 148 -5.32 7.37 -15.25
CA VAL A 148 -5.70 8.77 -15.03
C VAL A 148 -4.44 9.62 -15.08
N ARG A 149 -4.42 10.63 -15.94
CA ARG A 149 -3.31 11.60 -15.97
C ARG A 149 -3.50 12.61 -14.85
N SER A 150 -2.46 12.86 -14.07
CA SER A 150 -2.39 13.97 -13.13
C SER A 150 -1.52 15.09 -13.72
N PHE A 151 -1.85 16.34 -13.38
CA PHE A 151 -1.12 17.50 -13.83
C PHE A 151 -0.78 18.36 -12.62
N MET A 152 0.47 18.86 -12.59
CA MET A 152 0.88 19.85 -11.61
C MET A 152 0.71 21.23 -12.25
N LEU A 153 -0.08 22.09 -11.61
CA LEU A 153 -0.24 23.48 -12.02
C LEU A 153 0.58 24.36 -11.12
N THR A 154 1.46 25.16 -11.71
CA THR A 154 2.31 26.15 -11.02
C THR A 154 1.97 27.55 -11.52
N LEU A 155 2.07 28.56 -10.65
CA LEU A 155 1.95 29.95 -11.08
C LEU A 155 3.10 30.33 -12.01
N LYS A 156 2.78 31.09 -13.06
CA LYS A 156 3.80 31.60 -13.98
C LYS A 156 4.78 32.50 -13.21
N GLY A 157 6.02 32.10 -13.08
CA GLY A 157 7.06 32.79 -12.30
C GLY A 157 7.65 31.99 -11.13
N GLU A 158 7.02 30.88 -10.73
CA GLU A 158 7.54 29.99 -9.66
C GLU A 158 8.22 28.72 -10.20
N ALA A 159 8.35 28.58 -11.51
CA ALA A 159 9.03 27.46 -12.17
C ALA A 159 10.56 27.55 -11.97
N GLY A 160 11.05 27.40 -10.76
CA GLY A 160 12.49 27.48 -10.45
C GLY A 160 12.87 27.22 -9.00
N LYS A 161 11.89 27.03 -8.12
CA LYS A 161 12.13 26.70 -6.71
C LYS A 161 11.65 25.28 -6.38
N GLN A 162 12.20 24.29 -7.06
CA GLN A 162 12.28 22.95 -6.50
C GLN A 162 13.60 22.92 -5.72
N GLU A 163 13.50 23.06 -4.42
CA GLU A 163 14.61 22.77 -3.52
C GLU A 163 14.96 21.27 -3.64
N ALA A 164 16.26 21.06 -3.85
CA ALA A 164 16.91 19.77 -3.97
C ALA A 164 16.83 18.95 -2.65
#